data_b5f8f68eed23b67b77bdd838c33cf241
#
_entry.id   b5f8f68eed23b67b77bdd838c33cf241
#
_cell.length_a   1.000
_cell.length_b   1.000
_cell.length_c   1.000
_cell.angle_alpha   90.00
_cell.angle_beta   90.00
_cell.angle_gamma   90.00
#
_symmetry.space_group_name_H-M   'P 1'
#
loop_
_entity.id
_entity.type
_entity.pdbx_description
1 polymer ?
#
loop_
_entity_poly.entity_id
_entity_poly.type
_entity_poly.pdbx_seq_one_letter_code
_entity_poly.pdbx_strand_id
1 'polypeptide(L)'
;MGFWSTFARCGTVFLIAGSALLSLSCKKEKARGNVNPETLITMQSEDLSMTVSKNGLKSYHFTTPLMQQYGLAAEPYTKYPDGVFVQTFQDSTEVVESTLRADEAINYEKRDLWMASGHVVASGSGNTLYTEQLFWDAKTDRVYSNVRVKVVDKDGEHYGEGFESDKDLKSWMFRDYEGTIAVETAPNEEYDGAA
;
A
#
# COMPACT_ATOMS: atom_id res chain seq x y z
N MET A 1 -86.99 -4.73 26.64
CA MET A 1 -86.33 -3.78 25.67
C MET A 1 -85.43 -2.92 26.45
N GLY A 2 -84.14 -3.06 26.29
CA GLY A 2 -83.16 -2.14 26.84
C GLY A 2 -82.05 -2.75 27.71
N PHE A 3 -81.22 -3.62 27.18
CA PHE A 3 -80.05 -4.12 27.96
C PHE A 3 -78.77 -4.23 27.13
N TRP A 4 -78.68 -3.52 25.98
CA TRP A 4 -77.54 -3.67 25.06
C TRP A 4 -76.80 -2.36 24.81
N SER A 5 -77.04 -1.29 25.55
CA SER A 5 -76.38 0.00 25.29
C SER A 5 -75.21 0.34 26.22
N THR A 6 -74.90 -0.48 27.22
CA THR A 6 -73.85 -0.16 28.23
C THR A 6 -72.55 -0.86 28.01
N PHE A 7 -72.44 -1.88 27.12
CA PHE A 7 -71.18 -2.54 26.85
C PHE A 7 -70.28 -1.93 25.76
N ALA A 8 -70.84 -0.99 24.94
CA ALA A 8 -70.10 -0.38 23.84
C ALA A 8 -69.23 0.81 24.26
N ARG A 9 -69.36 1.34 25.47
CA ARG A 9 -68.61 2.52 25.93
C ARG A 9 -67.35 2.20 26.75
N CYS A 10 -67.20 0.99 27.23
CA CYS A 10 -66.05 0.62 28.05
C CYS A 10 -64.87 0.06 27.21
N GLY A 11 -65.12 -0.45 25.99
CA GLY A 11 -64.10 -1.02 25.12
C GLY A 11 -63.24 0.02 24.39
N THR A 12 -63.79 1.21 24.09
CA THR A 12 -63.07 2.25 23.35
C THR A 12 -62.07 3.04 24.21
N VAL A 13 -62.33 3.12 25.53
CA VAL A 13 -61.40 3.87 26.43
C VAL A 13 -60.13 3.03 26.71
N PHE A 14 -60.23 1.70 26.67
CA PHE A 14 -59.09 0.81 26.91
C PHE A 14 -58.14 0.70 25.69
N LEU A 15 -58.65 0.90 24.46
CA LEU A 15 -57.83 0.88 23.24
C LEU A 15 -57.00 2.18 23.04
N ILE A 16 -57.49 3.30 23.59
CA ILE A 16 -56.79 4.60 23.50
C ILE A 16 -55.64 4.68 24.54
N ALA A 17 -55.76 4.04 25.70
CA ALA A 17 -54.73 4.00 26.73
C ALA A 17 -53.55 3.09 26.37
N GLY A 18 -53.73 2.07 25.51
CA GLY A 18 -52.68 1.15 25.06
C GLY A 18 -51.78 1.74 23.98
N SER A 19 -52.27 2.70 23.17
CA SER A 19 -51.48 3.29 22.07
C SER A 19 -50.52 4.41 22.52
N ALA A 20 -50.71 4.96 23.72
CA ALA A 20 -49.86 6.04 24.24
C ALA A 20 -48.54 5.54 24.85
N LEU A 21 -48.37 4.24 25.07
CA LEU A 21 -47.18 3.64 25.70
C LEU A 21 -46.09 3.18 24.71
N LEU A 22 -46.37 3.21 23.41
CA LEU A 22 -45.42 2.77 22.37
C LEU A 22 -44.57 3.88 21.79
N SER A 23 -44.71 5.13 22.27
CA SER A 23 -43.91 6.25 21.80
C SER A 23 -42.67 6.57 22.68
N LEU A 24 -42.29 5.64 23.60
CA LEU A 24 -41.06 5.80 24.35
C LEU A 24 -39.86 5.34 23.53
N SER A 25 -39.35 6.30 22.79
CA SER A 25 -37.93 6.62 22.76
C SER A 25 -37.01 5.64 22.06
N CYS A 26 -36.80 5.85 20.79
CA CYS A 26 -35.40 5.85 20.31
C CYS A 26 -34.78 7.19 20.69
N LYS A 27 -34.21 7.35 21.89
CA LYS A 27 -33.15 8.31 22.11
C LYS A 27 -31.97 7.86 21.25
N LYS A 28 -31.80 8.47 20.06
CA LYS A 28 -30.50 8.48 19.37
C LYS A 28 -29.52 9.16 20.34
N GLU A 29 -28.79 8.38 21.11
CA GLU A 29 -27.56 8.84 21.72
C GLU A 29 -26.67 9.31 20.56
N LYS A 30 -26.60 10.61 20.35
CA LYS A 30 -25.53 11.20 19.57
C LYS A 30 -24.26 10.90 20.36
N ALA A 31 -23.55 9.85 19.98
CA ALA A 31 -22.16 9.67 20.39
C ALA A 31 -21.42 10.93 19.90
N ARG A 32 -21.30 11.94 20.77
CA ARG A 32 -20.45 13.12 20.61
C ARG A 32 -19.03 12.76 21.03
N GLY A 33 -18.47 11.70 20.43
CA GLY A 33 -17.03 11.60 20.32
C GLY A 33 -16.60 12.46 19.13
N ASN A 34 -15.72 13.41 19.37
CA ASN A 34 -15.06 14.13 18.29
C ASN A 34 -14.09 13.16 17.62
N VAL A 35 -14.62 12.26 16.78
CA VAL A 35 -13.83 11.26 16.06
C VAL A 35 -13.12 12.02 14.94
N ASN A 36 -11.79 12.08 15.00
CA ASN A 36 -10.99 12.64 13.93
C ASN A 36 -11.01 11.69 12.72
N PRO A 37 -11.62 12.09 11.58
CA PRO A 37 -11.69 11.24 10.40
C PRO A 37 -10.31 10.87 9.83
N GLU A 38 -9.29 11.70 10.06
CA GLU A 38 -7.92 11.48 9.57
C GLU A 38 -7.22 10.29 10.23
N THR A 39 -7.64 9.94 11.47
CA THR A 39 -7.03 8.87 12.27
C THR A 39 -7.98 7.70 12.52
N LEU A 40 -9.17 7.72 11.92
CA LEU A 40 -10.15 6.65 12.09
C LEU A 40 -9.85 5.49 11.15
N ILE A 41 -9.51 4.34 11.72
CA ILE A 41 -9.39 3.09 10.97
C ILE A 41 -10.80 2.67 10.54
N THR A 42 -11.03 2.61 9.23
CA THR A 42 -12.30 2.20 8.63
C THR A 42 -12.37 0.71 8.32
N MET A 43 -11.20 0.09 8.10
CA MET A 43 -11.05 -1.35 7.90
C MET A 43 -9.69 -1.81 8.44
N GLN A 44 -9.66 -2.99 9.05
CA GLN A 44 -8.42 -3.63 9.49
C GLN A 44 -8.45 -5.11 9.10
N SER A 45 -7.30 -5.65 8.73
CA SER A 45 -7.10 -7.07 8.49
C SER A 45 -5.76 -7.50 9.06
N GLU A 46 -5.72 -8.68 9.66
CA GLU A 46 -4.52 -9.32 10.19
C GLU A 46 -4.15 -10.50 9.27
N ASP A 47 -2.86 -10.80 9.20
CA ASP A 47 -2.29 -11.92 8.42
C ASP A 47 -2.82 -11.97 6.96
N LEU A 48 -2.85 -10.80 6.30
CA LEU A 48 -3.34 -10.69 4.94
C LEU A 48 -2.37 -11.36 3.96
N SER A 49 -2.90 -12.28 3.16
CA SER A 49 -2.21 -12.88 2.02
C SER A 49 -3.13 -12.78 0.79
N MET A 50 -2.67 -12.07 -0.23
CA MET A 50 -3.48 -11.76 -1.40
C MET A 50 -2.72 -12.05 -2.69
N THR A 51 -3.34 -12.76 -3.61
CA THR A 51 -2.83 -12.96 -4.98
C THR A 51 -3.73 -12.19 -5.94
N VAL A 52 -3.15 -11.33 -6.74
CA VAL A 52 -3.85 -10.60 -7.80
C VAL A 52 -3.52 -11.24 -9.13
N SER A 53 -4.56 -11.54 -9.89
CA SER A 53 -4.45 -12.12 -11.23
C SER A 53 -4.98 -11.13 -12.27
N LYS A 54 -4.28 -11.03 -13.41
CA LYS A 54 -4.70 -10.25 -14.56
C LYS A 54 -4.85 -11.21 -15.76
N ASN A 55 -6.01 -11.20 -16.40
CA ASN A 55 -6.34 -12.11 -17.51
C ASN A 55 -6.15 -13.61 -17.16
N GLY A 56 -6.44 -13.99 -15.91
CA GLY A 56 -6.28 -15.37 -15.43
C GLY A 56 -4.87 -15.79 -15.05
N LEU A 57 -3.89 -14.90 -15.18
CA LEU A 57 -2.48 -15.14 -14.84
C LEU A 57 -2.12 -14.41 -13.55
N LYS A 58 -1.29 -15.02 -12.69
CA LYS A 58 -0.77 -14.35 -11.49
C LYS A 58 0.02 -13.12 -11.91
N SER A 59 -0.34 -11.97 -11.35
CA SER A 59 0.36 -10.70 -11.57
C SER A 59 1.27 -10.39 -10.39
N TYR A 60 0.73 -10.40 -9.19
CA TYR A 60 1.53 -10.26 -7.98
C TYR A 60 0.91 -10.99 -6.78
N HIS A 61 1.76 -11.32 -5.82
CA HIS A 61 1.40 -11.84 -4.51
C HIS A 61 1.89 -10.87 -3.45
N PHE A 62 1.01 -10.54 -2.50
CA PHE A 62 1.24 -9.57 -1.44
C PHE A 62 0.93 -10.18 -0.09
N THR A 63 1.82 -10.02 0.88
CA THR A 63 1.60 -10.45 2.26
C THR A 63 1.95 -9.34 3.24
N THR A 64 1.18 -9.23 4.32
CA THR A 64 1.42 -8.32 5.44
C THR A 64 0.80 -8.87 6.72
N PRO A 65 1.45 -8.73 7.89
CA PRO A 65 0.84 -9.10 9.17
C PRO A 65 -0.34 -8.22 9.54
N LEU A 66 -0.33 -6.93 9.19
CA LEU A 66 -1.37 -5.97 9.54
C LEU A 66 -1.64 -4.98 8.41
N MET A 67 -2.92 -4.79 8.09
CA MET A 67 -3.43 -3.77 7.18
C MET A 67 -4.43 -2.87 7.90
N GLN A 68 -4.31 -1.57 7.75
CA GLN A 68 -5.21 -0.57 8.32
C GLN A 68 -5.60 0.45 7.26
N GLN A 69 -6.89 0.57 6.95
CA GLN A 69 -7.40 1.54 5.99
C GLN A 69 -7.98 2.76 6.70
N TYR A 70 -7.66 3.94 6.20
CA TYR A 70 -8.12 5.25 6.66
C TYR A 70 -8.97 5.91 5.57
N GLY A 71 -10.11 5.28 5.26
CA GLY A 71 -10.98 5.64 4.12
C GLY A 71 -11.72 6.97 4.28
N LEU A 72 -11.82 7.53 5.51
CA LEU A 72 -12.47 8.81 5.79
C LEU A 72 -11.49 10.00 5.88
N ALA A 73 -10.18 9.76 5.75
CA ALA A 73 -9.20 10.81 5.66
C ALA A 73 -9.44 11.69 4.41
N ALA A 74 -9.03 12.96 4.44
CA ALA A 74 -9.15 13.88 3.30
C ALA A 74 -8.40 13.34 2.06
N GLU A 75 -7.26 12.71 2.29
CA GLU A 75 -6.56 11.85 1.35
C GLU A 75 -6.62 10.40 1.86
N PRO A 76 -7.55 9.55 1.39
CA PRO A 76 -7.65 8.16 1.82
C PRO A 76 -6.36 7.38 1.56
N TYR A 77 -5.95 6.59 2.54
CA TYR A 77 -4.75 5.76 2.45
C TYR A 77 -4.94 4.45 3.19
N THR A 78 -4.11 3.48 2.82
CA THR A 78 -3.98 2.21 3.53
C THR A 78 -2.55 2.08 4.04
N LYS A 79 -2.42 1.81 5.35
CA LYS A 79 -1.14 1.62 6.03
C LYS A 79 -0.90 0.14 6.32
N TYR A 80 0.35 -0.28 6.20
CA TYR A 80 0.87 -1.62 6.51
C TYR A 80 2.03 -1.46 7.51
N PRO A 81 1.72 -1.35 8.83
CA PRO A 81 2.70 -0.91 9.82
C PRO A 81 3.71 -1.98 10.25
N ASP A 82 3.39 -3.27 10.03
CA ASP A 82 4.16 -4.41 10.55
C ASP A 82 4.90 -5.17 9.44
N GLY A 83 5.16 -4.47 8.32
CA GLY A 83 5.91 -4.99 7.20
C GLY A 83 5.07 -5.43 6.02
N VAL A 84 5.73 -5.50 4.88
CA VAL A 84 5.16 -5.99 3.61
C VAL A 84 6.15 -6.88 2.89
N PHE A 85 5.61 -7.87 2.17
CA PHE A 85 6.36 -8.63 1.19
C PHE A 85 5.54 -8.77 -0.08
N VAL A 86 6.13 -8.40 -1.21
CA VAL A 86 5.51 -8.42 -2.53
C VAL A 86 6.36 -9.26 -3.47
N GLN A 87 5.71 -10.08 -4.28
CA GLN A 87 6.33 -10.80 -5.39
C GLN A 87 5.54 -10.49 -6.67
N THR A 88 6.22 -10.17 -7.74
CA THR A 88 5.62 -10.12 -9.08
C THR A 88 6.01 -11.36 -9.88
N PHE A 89 5.24 -11.69 -10.89
CA PHE A 89 5.44 -12.88 -11.69
C PHE A 89 5.56 -12.51 -13.16
N GLN A 90 6.43 -13.23 -13.86
CA GLN A 90 6.51 -13.10 -15.31
C GLN A 90 5.20 -13.51 -15.98
N ASP A 91 4.83 -12.80 -17.04
CA ASP A 91 3.64 -13.12 -17.81
C ASP A 91 3.57 -14.63 -18.17
N SER A 92 2.43 -15.24 -17.82
CA SER A 92 2.12 -16.64 -18.15
C SER A 92 2.92 -17.71 -17.38
N THR A 93 3.69 -17.35 -16.34
CA THR A 93 4.48 -18.29 -15.56
C THR A 93 4.25 -18.13 -14.05
N GLU A 94 4.75 -19.09 -13.25
CA GLU A 94 4.87 -18.97 -11.79
C GLU A 94 6.28 -18.51 -11.38
N VAL A 95 7.08 -18.05 -12.33
CA VAL A 95 8.43 -17.57 -12.07
C VAL A 95 8.35 -16.17 -11.47
N VAL A 96 8.97 -15.99 -10.30
CA VAL A 96 9.08 -14.70 -9.65
C VAL A 96 9.98 -13.79 -10.49
N GLU A 97 9.47 -12.63 -10.91
CA GLU A 97 10.20 -11.63 -11.69
C GLU A 97 10.87 -10.61 -10.77
N SER A 98 10.14 -10.13 -9.77
CA SER A 98 10.68 -9.19 -8.78
C SER A 98 10.11 -9.44 -7.38
N THR A 99 10.82 -8.92 -6.38
CA THR A 99 10.39 -8.94 -4.98
C THR A 99 10.60 -7.58 -4.35
N LEU A 100 9.76 -7.25 -3.36
CA LEU A 100 9.96 -6.09 -2.47
C LEU A 100 9.64 -6.49 -1.04
N ARG A 101 10.51 -6.09 -0.13
CA ARG A 101 10.31 -6.20 1.31
C ARG A 101 10.58 -4.85 1.97
N ALA A 102 9.78 -4.49 2.98
CA ALA A 102 9.96 -3.30 3.80
C ALA A 102 9.35 -3.53 5.18
N ASP A 103 9.77 -2.73 6.18
CA ASP A 103 9.21 -2.79 7.53
C ASP A 103 7.84 -2.13 7.61
N GLU A 104 7.55 -1.18 6.73
CA GLU A 104 6.29 -0.46 6.67
C GLU A 104 5.97 -0.08 5.21
N ALA A 105 4.68 0.01 4.87
CA ALA A 105 4.26 0.62 3.61
C ALA A 105 2.98 1.43 3.77
N ILE A 106 2.79 2.40 2.87
CA ILE A 106 1.56 3.19 2.73
C ILE A 106 1.16 3.23 1.27
N ASN A 107 -0.12 2.98 1.00
CA ASN A 107 -0.74 3.20 -0.29
C ASN A 107 -1.65 4.42 -0.24
N TYR A 108 -1.38 5.42 -1.06
CA TYR A 108 -2.22 6.61 -1.27
C TYR A 108 -3.14 6.38 -2.46
N GLU A 109 -4.37 5.93 -2.18
CA GLU A 109 -5.32 5.43 -3.18
C GLU A 109 -5.62 6.43 -4.31
N LYS A 110 -5.86 7.71 -3.99
CA LYS A 110 -6.17 8.75 -5.00
C LYS A 110 -4.98 9.10 -5.90
N ARG A 111 -3.77 8.89 -5.41
CA ARG A 111 -2.54 9.19 -6.15
C ARG A 111 -1.99 8.00 -6.93
N ASP A 112 -2.47 6.78 -6.65
CA ASP A 112 -1.87 5.52 -7.10
C ASP A 112 -0.37 5.46 -6.74
N LEU A 113 -0.03 5.97 -5.54
CA LEU A 113 1.32 6.08 -5.05
C LEU A 113 1.53 5.14 -3.86
N TRP A 114 2.55 4.32 -3.96
CA TRP A 114 3.03 3.49 -2.86
C TRP A 114 4.31 4.08 -2.28
N MET A 115 4.43 4.03 -0.97
CA MET A 115 5.65 4.35 -0.24
C MET A 115 6.00 3.14 0.64
N ALA A 116 7.20 2.62 0.48
CA ALA A 116 7.79 1.61 1.35
C ALA A 116 8.88 2.27 2.19
N SER A 117 8.99 1.92 3.47
CA SER A 117 9.96 2.49 4.39
C SER A 117 10.49 1.48 5.40
N GLY A 118 11.72 1.72 5.88
CA GLY A 118 12.45 0.86 6.80
C GLY A 118 13.01 -0.39 6.13
N HIS A 119 14.33 -0.51 6.08
CA HIS A 119 15.07 -1.67 5.54
C HIS A 119 14.51 -2.19 4.20
N VAL A 120 14.19 -1.26 3.30
CA VAL A 120 13.62 -1.61 2.00
C VAL A 120 14.63 -2.38 1.17
N VAL A 121 14.21 -3.56 0.72
CA VAL A 121 14.96 -4.39 -0.22
C VAL A 121 14.05 -4.71 -1.41
N ALA A 122 14.46 -4.31 -2.61
CA ALA A 122 13.77 -4.62 -3.85
C ALA A 122 14.72 -5.34 -4.80
N SER A 123 14.27 -6.43 -5.41
CA SER A 123 15.08 -7.21 -6.36
C SER A 123 14.30 -7.45 -7.64
N GLY A 124 14.95 -7.30 -8.78
CA GLY A 124 14.37 -7.53 -10.11
C GLY A 124 15.43 -7.45 -11.19
N SER A 125 15.24 -8.19 -12.27
CA SER A 125 16.13 -8.18 -13.46
C SER A 125 17.63 -8.38 -13.17
N GLY A 126 17.95 -9.12 -12.08
CA GLY A 126 19.33 -9.36 -11.65
C GLY A 126 19.93 -8.26 -10.78
N ASN A 127 19.18 -7.21 -10.49
CA ASN A 127 19.59 -6.09 -9.63
C ASN A 127 18.93 -6.22 -8.27
N THR A 128 19.60 -5.76 -7.20
CA THR A 128 19.05 -5.65 -5.86
C THR A 128 19.31 -4.26 -5.30
N LEU A 129 18.24 -3.60 -4.87
CA LEU A 129 18.24 -2.25 -4.32
C LEU A 129 18.03 -2.32 -2.80
N TYR A 130 18.78 -1.51 -2.06
CA TYR A 130 18.66 -1.33 -0.62
C TYR A 130 18.50 0.18 -0.32
N THR A 131 17.49 0.53 0.49
CA THR A 131 17.24 1.92 0.89
C THR A 131 16.35 1.98 2.14
N GLU A 132 16.26 3.16 2.75
CA GLU A 132 15.32 3.40 3.85
C GLU A 132 13.94 3.86 3.36
N GLN A 133 13.82 4.30 2.11
CA GLN A 133 12.56 4.76 1.54
C GLN A 133 12.51 4.54 0.03
N LEU A 134 11.41 3.99 -0.45
CA LEU A 134 11.16 3.76 -1.87
C LEU A 134 9.73 4.14 -2.21
N PHE A 135 9.54 4.82 -3.33
CA PHE A 135 8.25 5.17 -3.88
C PHE A 135 8.01 4.43 -5.19
N TRP A 136 6.78 4.00 -5.41
CA TRP A 136 6.30 3.51 -6.69
C TRP A 136 5.06 4.30 -7.10
N ASP A 137 5.19 5.06 -8.19
CA ASP A 137 4.09 5.74 -8.86
C ASP A 137 3.51 4.77 -9.91
N ALA A 138 2.35 4.18 -9.58
CA ALA A 138 1.71 3.19 -10.45
C ALA A 138 1.08 3.80 -11.71
N LYS A 139 0.90 5.14 -11.77
CA LYS A 139 0.41 5.83 -12.99
C LYS A 139 1.47 5.92 -14.07
N THR A 140 2.72 6.11 -13.63
CA THR A 140 3.86 6.30 -14.52
C THR A 140 4.78 5.10 -14.60
N ASP A 141 4.48 4.03 -13.84
CA ASP A 141 5.33 2.83 -13.65
C ASP A 141 6.76 3.17 -13.20
N ARG A 142 6.91 4.29 -12.47
CA ARG A 142 8.20 4.80 -12.01
C ARG A 142 8.45 4.44 -10.55
N VAL A 143 9.63 3.89 -10.28
CA VAL A 143 10.17 3.65 -8.94
C VAL A 143 11.23 4.71 -8.65
N TYR A 144 11.20 5.32 -7.46
CA TYR A 144 12.17 6.34 -7.10
C TYR A 144 12.43 6.43 -5.60
N SER A 145 13.59 6.97 -5.24
CA SER A 145 13.97 7.31 -3.87
C SER A 145 14.65 8.67 -3.82
N ASN A 146 14.35 9.44 -2.77
CA ASN A 146 14.98 10.74 -2.52
C ASN A 146 16.07 10.66 -1.44
N VAL A 147 16.29 9.51 -0.85
CA VAL A 147 17.32 9.23 0.14
C VAL A 147 18.41 8.36 -0.48
N ARG A 148 19.46 8.10 0.28
CA ARG A 148 20.57 7.25 -0.17
C ARG A 148 20.08 5.85 -0.53
N VAL A 149 20.56 5.35 -1.67
CA VAL A 149 20.27 4.02 -2.22
C VAL A 149 21.58 3.31 -2.52
N LYS A 150 21.62 2.01 -2.26
CA LYS A 150 22.60 1.09 -2.75
C LYS A 150 21.95 0.17 -3.78
N VAL A 151 22.52 0.05 -4.96
CA VAL A 151 22.17 -0.96 -5.96
C VAL A 151 23.32 -1.94 -6.10
N VAL A 152 23.01 -3.22 -6.09
CA VAL A 152 23.94 -4.32 -6.38
C VAL A 152 23.50 -4.98 -7.67
N ASP A 153 24.40 -5.04 -8.63
CA ASP A 153 24.21 -5.72 -9.91
C ASP A 153 25.40 -6.62 -10.25
N LYS A 154 25.46 -7.12 -11.47
CA LYS A 154 26.57 -7.98 -11.95
C LYS A 154 27.92 -7.28 -12.00
N ASP A 155 27.95 -5.95 -12.07
CA ASP A 155 29.14 -5.12 -12.21
C ASP A 155 29.65 -4.63 -10.84
N GLY A 156 28.87 -4.79 -9.76
CA GLY A 156 29.26 -4.48 -8.40
C GLY A 156 28.22 -3.73 -7.57
N GLU A 157 28.70 -2.86 -6.68
CA GLU A 157 27.88 -2.05 -5.79
C GLU A 157 27.92 -0.58 -6.22
N HIS A 158 26.74 0.00 -6.36
CA HIS A 158 26.54 1.39 -6.77
C HIS A 158 25.78 2.12 -5.65
N TYR A 159 26.22 3.33 -5.36
CA TYR A 159 25.62 4.17 -4.32
C TYR A 159 25.25 5.53 -4.90
N GLY A 160 24.22 6.15 -4.36
CA GLY A 160 23.83 7.50 -4.74
C GLY A 160 22.54 7.96 -4.10
N GLU A 161 22.14 9.19 -4.41
CA GLU A 161 20.88 9.79 -4.03
C GLU A 161 20.06 10.17 -5.28
N GLY A 162 18.74 10.35 -5.08
CA GLY A 162 17.86 10.66 -6.20
C GLY A 162 17.73 9.53 -7.21
N PHE A 163 17.59 8.31 -6.71
CA PHE A 163 17.40 7.10 -7.52
C PHE A 163 16.08 7.14 -8.29
N GLU A 164 16.14 6.74 -9.55
CA GLU A 164 14.98 6.53 -10.42
C GLU A 164 15.15 5.26 -11.25
N SER A 165 14.04 4.53 -11.46
CA SER A 165 14.02 3.29 -12.23
C SER A 165 12.64 3.02 -12.81
N ASP A 166 12.56 2.10 -13.78
CA ASP A 166 11.32 1.40 -14.12
C ASP A 166 10.92 0.43 -12.98
N LYS A 167 9.68 -0.06 -13.01
CA LYS A 167 9.13 -0.96 -11.98
C LYS A 167 9.87 -2.30 -11.84
N ASP A 168 10.57 -2.73 -12.88
CA ASP A 168 11.25 -4.03 -12.95
C ASP A 168 12.76 -3.90 -12.64
N LEU A 169 13.25 -2.70 -12.29
CA LEU A 169 14.66 -2.37 -12.02
C LEU A 169 15.61 -2.69 -13.18
N LYS A 170 15.10 -2.68 -14.42
CA LYS A 170 15.90 -2.93 -15.64
C LYS A 170 16.81 -1.78 -15.99
N SER A 171 16.27 -0.57 -15.88
CA SER A 171 16.98 0.67 -16.17
C SER A 171 16.89 1.59 -14.98
N TRP A 172 18.01 1.95 -14.43
CA TRP A 172 18.07 2.82 -13.27
C TRP A 172 19.13 3.90 -13.41
N MET A 173 18.98 4.98 -12.67
CA MET A 173 19.92 6.10 -12.61
C MET A 173 19.92 6.75 -11.23
N PHE A 174 21.03 7.38 -10.89
CA PHE A 174 21.13 8.29 -9.76
C PHE A 174 21.25 9.73 -10.27
N ARG A 175 20.66 10.68 -9.57
CA ARG A 175 20.91 12.11 -9.77
C ARG A 175 22.29 12.47 -9.26
N ASP A 176 22.64 12.01 -8.05
CA ASP A 176 23.93 12.21 -7.40
C ASP A 176 24.56 10.83 -7.17
N TYR A 177 25.45 10.42 -8.09
CA TYR A 177 26.14 9.13 -8.03
C TYR A 177 27.37 9.21 -7.14
N GLU A 178 27.48 8.30 -6.19
CA GLU A 178 28.63 8.11 -5.31
C GLU A 178 29.32 6.78 -5.68
N GLY A 179 30.28 6.80 -6.59
CA GLY A 179 30.96 5.56 -6.96
C GLY A 179 32.36 5.82 -7.48
N THR A 180 33.24 4.83 -7.30
CA THR A 180 34.55 4.81 -7.94
C THR A 180 34.43 4.01 -9.23
N ILE A 181 34.59 4.67 -10.37
CA ILE A 181 34.68 3.98 -11.66
C ILE A 181 36.11 3.45 -11.77
N ALA A 182 36.29 2.13 -11.78
CA ALA A 182 37.56 1.54 -12.17
C ALA A 182 37.72 1.74 -13.68
N VAL A 183 38.56 2.70 -14.07
CA VAL A 183 38.95 2.83 -15.48
C VAL A 183 40.06 1.82 -15.71
N GLU A 184 39.79 0.72 -16.41
CA GLU A 184 40.83 -0.10 -16.99
C GLU A 184 41.54 0.77 -18.05
N THR A 185 42.71 1.30 -17.68
CA THR A 185 43.61 1.94 -18.65
C THR A 185 44.18 0.80 -19.51
N ALA A 186 43.78 0.73 -20.77
CA ALA A 186 44.43 -0.17 -21.72
C ALA A 186 45.94 0.04 -21.62
N PRO A 187 46.78 -1.04 -21.61
CA PRO A 187 48.20 -0.91 -21.60
C PRO A 187 48.60 -0.06 -22.82
N ASN A 188 49.39 1.00 -22.58
CA ASN A 188 49.97 1.80 -23.66
C ASN A 188 50.68 0.85 -24.61
N GLU A 189 50.21 0.72 -25.83
CA GLU A 189 51.02 0.19 -26.92
C GLU A 189 52.24 1.09 -27.01
N GLU A 190 53.36 0.58 -26.54
CA GLU A 190 54.68 1.22 -26.69
C GLU A 190 54.93 1.33 -28.19
N TYR A 191 54.80 2.53 -28.72
CA TYR A 191 55.11 2.84 -30.10
C TYR A 191 56.65 2.72 -30.23
N ASP A 192 57.10 1.52 -30.63
CA ASP A 192 58.50 1.30 -31.02
C ASP A 192 58.72 1.98 -32.37
N GLY A 193 59.12 3.23 -32.28
CA GLY A 193 59.56 4.03 -33.45
C GLY A 193 60.91 3.54 -33.92
N ALA A 194 60.92 2.50 -34.77
CA ALA A 194 62.12 2.12 -35.51
C ALA A 194 62.48 3.23 -36.52
N ALA A 195 63.65 3.73 -36.39
CA ALA A 195 64.38 4.63 -37.31
C ALA A 195 64.78 3.91 -38.61
#